data_43ee39a451e27feef4cf7d9d753fad8e
#
_entry.id   43ee39a451e27feef4cf7d9d753fad8e
#
_cell.length_a   1.000
_cell.length_b   1.000
_cell.length_c   1.000
_cell.angle_alpha   90.00
_cell.angle_beta   90.00
_cell.angle_gamma   90.00
#
_symmetry.space_group_name_H-M   'P 1'
#
loop_
_entity.id
_entity.type
_entity.pdbx_description
1 polymer ?
#
loop_
_entity_poly.entity_id
_entity_poly.type
_entity_poly.pdbx_seq_one_letter_code
_entity_poly.pdbx_strand_id
1 'polypeptide(L)'
;MAVCSVSAFAQNTLVATLTHGDEIRMFYGTNALQQACSAATHGDVINLSGGNFQSTKITKAVAVRGTGIHDANPTYIVNDFDVEIPANVTEKLSFEGCRITNTMTIKGTLSNAYFLKNSLAGVSVFSSNGKMDNGMFVNCDVYGMSLYGQSTAQIINSYVEHFSNSGKLASFVNCVINTNGYAHLYKCCQFVNCIMYGMSGGCFPSTCSAMNCVDVSGYKNALNNISLKENCSYAGMDIFQESNVWNDLTDEAKAKYLGIDGTPVGKFGGMIPYNMTPSYPQITKMNVAAKTTADGKLSVEIGVSAAQ
;
A
#
# COMPACT_ATOMS: atom_id res chain seq x y z
N MET A 1 8.57 8.94 -56.69
CA MET A 1 8.67 8.01 -55.57
C MET A 1 8.16 8.72 -54.31
N ALA A 2 6.98 8.37 -53.85
CA ALA A 2 6.44 8.93 -52.61
C ALA A 2 7.02 8.13 -51.45
N VAL A 3 7.82 8.77 -50.62
CA VAL A 3 8.30 8.19 -49.38
C VAL A 3 7.19 8.31 -48.33
N CYS A 4 6.50 7.21 -48.06
CA CYS A 4 5.53 7.11 -47.00
C CYS A 4 6.33 7.04 -45.68
N SER A 5 6.46 8.16 -44.96
CA SER A 5 7.00 8.15 -43.62
C SER A 5 5.97 7.54 -42.67
N VAL A 6 6.15 6.29 -42.31
CA VAL A 6 5.41 5.66 -41.22
C VAL A 6 5.94 6.26 -39.91
N SER A 7 5.20 7.17 -39.32
CA SER A 7 5.45 7.61 -37.94
C SER A 7 5.12 6.44 -37.03
N ALA A 8 6.12 5.72 -36.57
CA ALA A 8 5.97 4.78 -35.46
C ALA A 8 5.75 5.60 -34.19
N PHE A 9 4.49 5.82 -33.84
CA PHE A 9 4.17 6.27 -32.48
C PHE A 9 4.55 5.10 -31.56
N ALA A 10 5.50 5.31 -30.67
CA ALA A 10 5.70 4.44 -29.54
C ALA A 10 4.40 4.46 -28.72
N GLN A 11 3.51 3.52 -28.95
CA GLN A 11 2.36 3.31 -28.08
C GLN A 11 2.94 2.96 -26.72
N ASN A 12 2.49 3.67 -25.66
CA ASN A 12 2.70 3.26 -24.27
C ASN A 12 1.97 1.90 -24.10
N THR A 13 2.61 0.84 -24.52
CA THR A 13 2.03 -0.50 -24.42
C THR A 13 2.19 -0.96 -22.99
N LEU A 14 1.06 -1.23 -22.32
CA LEU A 14 1.08 -1.85 -21.00
C LEU A 14 1.79 -3.19 -21.09
N VAL A 15 2.73 -3.42 -20.17
CA VAL A 15 3.54 -4.64 -20.13
C VAL A 15 3.48 -5.22 -18.73
N ALA A 16 3.19 -6.51 -18.64
CA ALA A 16 3.43 -7.33 -17.47
C ALA A 16 4.56 -8.33 -17.78
N THR A 17 5.59 -8.34 -16.95
CA THR A 17 6.70 -9.27 -17.06
C THR A 17 6.60 -10.29 -15.94
N LEU A 18 6.40 -11.56 -16.26
CA LEU A 18 6.40 -12.67 -15.33
C LEU A 18 7.79 -13.29 -15.27
N THR A 19 8.35 -13.39 -14.08
CA THR A 19 9.63 -14.06 -13.82
C THR A 19 9.38 -15.33 -13.00
N HIS A 20 9.78 -16.48 -13.54
CA HIS A 20 9.75 -17.78 -12.91
C HIS A 20 11.17 -18.40 -12.95
N GLY A 21 11.88 -18.39 -11.83
CA GLY A 21 13.32 -18.73 -11.82
C GLY A 21 14.09 -17.84 -12.79
N ASP A 22 14.74 -18.45 -13.79
CA ASP A 22 15.48 -17.74 -14.84
C ASP A 22 14.64 -17.44 -16.10
N GLU A 23 13.39 -17.93 -16.15
CA GLU A 23 12.50 -17.67 -17.28
C GLU A 23 11.77 -16.34 -17.13
N ILE A 24 11.73 -15.58 -18.22
CA ILE A 24 11.00 -14.31 -18.31
C ILE A 24 9.98 -14.41 -19.44
N ARG A 25 8.71 -14.11 -19.13
CA ARG A 25 7.61 -14.00 -20.09
C ARG A 25 7.02 -12.62 -20.08
N MET A 26 6.69 -12.09 -21.25
CA MET A 26 6.09 -10.75 -21.37
C MET A 26 4.67 -10.86 -21.91
N PHE A 27 3.76 -10.10 -21.29
CA PHE A 27 2.36 -9.98 -21.69
C PHE A 27 2.04 -8.52 -21.95
N TYR A 28 1.15 -8.24 -22.90
CA TYR A 28 0.90 -6.89 -23.39
C TYR A 28 -0.57 -6.52 -23.32
N GLY A 29 -0.84 -5.21 -23.15
CA GLY A 29 -2.17 -4.63 -23.14
C GLY A 29 -2.84 -4.61 -21.76
N THR A 30 -4.08 -4.16 -21.71
CA THR A 30 -4.83 -3.94 -20.46
C THR A 30 -5.04 -5.22 -19.64
N ASN A 31 -5.09 -6.38 -20.28
CA ASN A 31 -5.25 -7.70 -19.67
C ASN A 31 -3.91 -8.40 -19.35
N ALA A 32 -2.78 -7.70 -19.50
CA ALA A 32 -1.46 -8.31 -19.29
C ALA A 32 -1.28 -8.87 -17.87
N LEU A 33 -1.82 -8.17 -16.83
CA LEU A 33 -1.82 -8.69 -15.45
C LEU A 33 -2.59 -10.01 -15.35
N GLN A 34 -3.78 -10.10 -15.97
CA GLN A 34 -4.59 -11.31 -15.97
C GLN A 34 -3.85 -12.48 -16.63
N GLN A 35 -3.21 -12.24 -17.77
CA GLN A 35 -2.44 -13.25 -18.49
C GLN A 35 -1.22 -13.71 -17.67
N ALA A 36 -0.50 -12.77 -17.05
CA ALA A 36 0.63 -13.09 -16.18
C ALA A 36 0.20 -13.91 -14.96
N CYS A 37 -0.88 -13.53 -14.26
CA CYS A 37 -1.42 -14.27 -13.13
C CYS A 37 -1.89 -15.67 -13.50
N SER A 38 -2.46 -15.84 -14.72
CA SER A 38 -2.89 -17.15 -15.22
C SER A 38 -1.71 -18.06 -15.52
N ALA A 39 -0.60 -17.51 -16.00
CA ALA A 39 0.61 -18.25 -16.35
C ALA A 39 1.53 -18.50 -15.14
N ALA A 40 1.35 -17.75 -14.05
CA ALA A 40 2.19 -17.81 -12.86
C ALA A 40 2.00 -19.08 -12.04
N THR A 41 3.01 -19.39 -11.26
CA THR A 41 3.00 -20.34 -10.16
C THR A 41 3.21 -19.59 -8.83
N HIS A 42 3.06 -20.28 -7.69
CA HIS A 42 3.36 -19.67 -6.40
C HIS A 42 4.85 -19.29 -6.31
N GLY A 43 5.15 -18.14 -5.76
CA GLY A 43 6.50 -17.60 -5.61
C GLY A 43 7.00 -16.74 -6.80
N ASP A 44 6.27 -16.71 -7.91
CA ASP A 44 6.67 -15.92 -9.07
C ASP A 44 6.57 -14.42 -8.83
N VAL A 45 7.29 -13.67 -9.67
CA VAL A 45 7.29 -12.19 -9.64
C VAL A 45 6.67 -11.65 -10.93
N ILE A 46 5.69 -10.75 -10.77
CA ILE A 46 5.05 -10.02 -11.86
C ILE A 46 5.42 -8.55 -11.74
N ASN A 47 6.21 -8.03 -12.68
CA ASN A 47 6.50 -6.59 -12.75
C ASN A 47 5.58 -5.95 -13.78
N LEU A 48 4.96 -4.83 -13.42
CA LEU A 48 4.01 -4.08 -14.24
C LEU A 48 4.63 -2.75 -14.64
N SER A 49 4.46 -2.37 -15.90
CA SER A 49 4.74 -1.00 -16.36
C SER A 49 3.76 -0.01 -15.73
N GLY A 50 4.01 1.27 -15.92
CA GLY A 50 3.01 2.29 -15.61
C GLY A 50 1.78 2.20 -16.52
N GLY A 51 0.62 2.64 -16.00
CA GLY A 51 -0.67 2.66 -16.68
C GLY A 51 -1.75 1.77 -16.04
N ASN A 52 -2.89 1.61 -16.71
CA ASN A 52 -4.10 1.00 -16.13
C ASN A 52 -4.25 -0.46 -16.56
N PHE A 53 -4.03 -1.37 -15.64
CA PHE A 53 -4.24 -2.81 -15.82
C PHE A 53 -5.62 -3.21 -15.29
N GLN A 54 -6.34 -4.03 -16.06
CA GLN A 54 -7.55 -4.68 -15.56
C GLN A 54 -7.18 -5.67 -14.46
N SER A 55 -7.93 -5.62 -13.38
CA SER A 55 -7.79 -6.55 -12.27
C SER A 55 -8.15 -7.98 -12.69
N THR A 56 -7.75 -8.93 -11.87
CA THR A 56 -8.11 -10.35 -12.07
C THR A 56 -8.21 -11.04 -10.72
N LYS A 57 -8.95 -12.14 -10.66
CA LYS A 57 -8.93 -13.01 -9.48
C LYS A 57 -7.51 -13.54 -9.25
N ILE A 58 -6.97 -13.30 -8.07
CA ILE A 58 -5.64 -13.77 -7.66
C ILE A 58 -5.80 -15.11 -6.94
N THR A 59 -5.30 -16.17 -7.57
CA THR A 59 -5.35 -17.55 -7.01
C THR A 59 -3.96 -18.10 -6.71
N LYS A 60 -2.93 -17.31 -6.95
CA LYS A 60 -1.53 -17.67 -6.73
C LYS A 60 -0.87 -16.68 -5.78
N ALA A 61 -0.03 -17.17 -4.90
CA ALA A 61 0.83 -16.32 -4.07
C ALA A 61 2.00 -15.84 -4.92
N VAL A 62 1.90 -14.62 -5.46
CA VAL A 62 2.87 -13.99 -6.35
C VAL A 62 3.29 -12.64 -5.76
N ALA A 63 4.45 -12.14 -6.18
CA ALA A 63 4.88 -10.77 -5.90
C ALA A 63 4.51 -9.89 -7.09
N VAL A 64 3.59 -8.93 -6.92
CA VAL A 64 3.20 -7.95 -7.93
C VAL A 64 3.89 -6.63 -7.64
N ARG A 65 4.65 -6.11 -8.60
CA ARG A 65 5.42 -4.87 -8.48
C ARG A 65 5.00 -3.88 -9.56
N GLY A 66 4.60 -2.70 -9.15
CA GLY A 66 4.28 -1.57 -10.03
C GLY A 66 5.43 -0.58 -10.12
N THR A 67 5.24 0.57 -10.72
CA THR A 67 6.26 1.62 -10.89
C THR A 67 6.41 2.54 -9.67
N GLY A 68 5.50 2.46 -8.72
CA GLY A 68 5.40 3.39 -7.58
C GLY A 68 4.22 4.34 -7.71
N ILE A 69 3.60 4.67 -6.59
CA ILE A 69 2.36 5.47 -6.59
C ILE A 69 2.60 6.96 -6.89
N HIS A 70 3.83 7.43 -6.76
CA HIS A 70 4.23 8.80 -7.08
C HIS A 70 5.10 8.90 -8.34
N ASP A 71 5.21 7.81 -9.10
CA ASP A 71 5.86 7.82 -10.41
C ASP A 71 5.13 8.78 -11.37
N ALA A 72 5.82 9.27 -12.39
CA ALA A 72 5.21 10.09 -13.44
C ALA A 72 4.11 9.33 -14.23
N ASN A 73 4.22 7.99 -14.29
CA ASN A 73 3.23 7.10 -14.86
C ASN A 73 2.98 5.91 -13.90
N PRO A 74 2.16 6.11 -12.84
CA PRO A 74 1.93 5.07 -11.84
C PRO A 74 1.25 3.84 -12.41
N THR A 75 1.48 2.70 -11.79
CA THR A 75 0.75 1.46 -12.07
C THR A 75 -0.59 1.47 -11.34
N TYR A 76 -1.68 1.39 -12.10
CA TYR A 76 -3.03 1.25 -11.57
C TYR A 76 -3.55 -0.17 -11.82
N ILE A 77 -4.14 -0.79 -10.80
CA ILE A 77 -4.95 -2.00 -10.91
C ILE A 77 -6.40 -1.56 -10.70
N VAL A 78 -7.19 -1.63 -11.78
CA VAL A 78 -8.54 -1.08 -11.81
C VAL A 78 -9.59 -2.18 -11.71
N ASN A 79 -10.78 -1.85 -11.17
CA ASN A 79 -11.90 -2.72 -10.84
C ASN A 79 -11.69 -3.58 -9.58
N ASP A 80 -12.80 -4.05 -9.03
CA ASP A 80 -12.82 -4.99 -7.91
C ASP A 80 -12.25 -6.34 -8.31
N PHE A 81 -11.61 -7.01 -7.35
CA PHE A 81 -11.11 -8.37 -7.58
C PHE A 81 -11.04 -9.19 -6.28
N ASP A 82 -11.08 -10.49 -6.46
CA ASP A 82 -10.98 -11.45 -5.38
C ASP A 82 -9.55 -11.99 -5.23
N VAL A 83 -9.15 -12.21 -3.99
CA VAL A 83 -7.95 -12.97 -3.64
C VAL A 83 -8.40 -14.25 -2.96
N GLU A 84 -8.09 -15.39 -3.58
CA GLU A 84 -8.48 -16.71 -3.08
C GLU A 84 -7.33 -17.70 -3.30
N ILE A 85 -6.38 -17.70 -2.38
CA ILE A 85 -5.19 -18.56 -2.43
C ILE A 85 -5.47 -19.79 -1.55
N PRO A 86 -5.11 -21.02 -2.00
CA PRO A 86 -5.26 -22.24 -1.18
C PRO A 86 -4.52 -22.12 0.14
N ALA A 87 -5.14 -22.58 1.24
CA ALA A 87 -4.61 -22.42 2.60
C ALA A 87 -3.29 -23.17 2.87
N ASN A 88 -2.96 -24.15 2.04
CA ASN A 88 -1.72 -24.94 2.13
C ASN A 88 -0.52 -24.29 1.42
N VAL A 89 -0.70 -23.11 0.83
CA VAL A 89 0.37 -22.39 0.15
C VAL A 89 1.22 -21.64 1.18
N THR A 90 2.53 -21.83 1.11
CA THR A 90 3.51 -21.24 2.03
C THR A 90 4.13 -19.96 1.51
N GLU A 91 4.09 -19.75 0.20
CA GLU A 91 4.55 -18.55 -0.47
C GLU A 91 3.65 -17.38 -0.10
N LYS A 92 4.21 -16.17 -0.16
CA LYS A 92 3.50 -14.95 0.24
C LYS A 92 2.96 -14.22 -0.97
N LEU A 93 1.70 -13.80 -0.87
CA LEU A 93 1.20 -12.75 -1.76
C LEU A 93 1.81 -11.41 -1.35
N SER A 94 2.37 -10.69 -2.30
CA SER A 94 2.80 -9.30 -2.04
C SER A 94 2.45 -8.36 -3.17
N PHE A 95 2.19 -7.10 -2.80
CA PHE A 95 2.04 -5.98 -3.71
C PHE A 95 2.99 -4.87 -3.30
N GLU A 96 3.70 -4.28 -4.25
CA GLU A 96 4.55 -3.13 -4.01
C GLU A 96 4.39 -2.08 -5.11
N GLY A 97 4.24 -0.81 -4.72
CA GLY A 97 4.27 0.32 -5.63
C GLY A 97 3.07 0.42 -6.59
N CYS A 98 1.93 -0.14 -6.22
CA CYS A 98 0.71 -0.15 -7.02
C CYS A 98 -0.37 0.77 -6.44
N ARG A 99 -1.18 1.38 -7.31
CA ARG A 99 -2.45 2.00 -6.98
C ARG A 99 -3.59 1.03 -7.27
N ILE A 100 -4.18 0.44 -6.24
CA ILE A 100 -5.37 -0.41 -6.35
C ILE A 100 -6.59 0.49 -6.16
N THR A 101 -7.32 0.77 -7.25
CA THR A 101 -8.35 1.83 -7.28
C THR A 101 -9.71 1.39 -6.79
N ASN A 102 -9.92 0.09 -6.62
CA ASN A 102 -11.18 -0.50 -6.19
C ASN A 102 -10.96 -1.50 -5.04
N THR A 103 -11.95 -2.29 -4.71
CA THR A 103 -11.87 -3.21 -3.57
C THR A 103 -11.17 -4.51 -3.94
N MET A 104 -10.16 -4.87 -3.16
CA MET A 104 -9.59 -6.21 -3.10
C MET A 104 -10.31 -7.01 -2.02
N THR A 105 -11.00 -8.07 -2.40
CA THR A 105 -11.76 -8.92 -1.48
C THR A 105 -11.03 -10.23 -1.21
N ILE A 106 -10.72 -10.49 0.05
CA ILE A 106 -10.04 -11.71 0.48
C ILE A 106 -11.09 -12.78 0.80
N LYS A 107 -11.06 -13.86 0.02
CA LYS A 107 -11.92 -15.04 0.16
C LYS A 107 -11.04 -16.24 0.52
N GLY A 108 -11.39 -16.94 1.58
CA GLY A 108 -10.51 -17.99 2.15
C GLY A 108 -9.43 -17.42 3.08
N THR A 109 -8.43 -18.23 3.40
CA THR A 109 -7.34 -17.83 4.32
C THR A 109 -6.15 -17.29 3.54
N LEU A 110 -5.83 -16.02 3.75
CA LEU A 110 -4.63 -15.38 3.21
C LEU A 110 -3.62 -15.17 4.34
N SER A 111 -2.52 -15.92 4.34
CA SER A 111 -1.51 -15.88 5.39
C SER A 111 -0.29 -15.06 4.97
N ASN A 112 0.22 -14.24 5.89
CA ASN A 112 1.45 -13.46 5.75
C ASN A 112 1.52 -12.59 4.49
N ALA A 113 0.38 -12.09 4.00
CA ALA A 113 0.35 -11.16 2.87
C ALA A 113 1.12 -9.88 3.19
N TYR A 114 1.83 -9.33 2.21
CA TYR A 114 2.68 -8.17 2.38
C TYR A 114 2.35 -7.07 1.37
N PHE A 115 1.98 -5.92 1.87
CA PHE A 115 1.65 -4.73 1.07
C PHE A 115 2.64 -3.63 1.42
N LEU A 116 3.44 -3.22 0.44
CA LEU A 116 4.50 -2.24 0.62
C LEU A 116 4.31 -1.06 -0.34
N LYS A 117 4.26 0.14 0.19
CA LYS A 117 4.24 1.38 -0.63
C LYS A 117 3.12 1.42 -1.66
N ASN A 118 1.93 0.95 -1.28
CA ASN A 118 0.75 0.95 -2.13
C ASN A 118 -0.25 2.01 -1.73
N SER A 119 -1.07 2.41 -2.70
CA SER A 119 -2.32 3.14 -2.47
C SER A 119 -3.49 2.18 -2.67
N LEU A 120 -4.28 1.94 -1.61
CA LEU A 120 -5.32 0.91 -1.55
C LEU A 120 -6.67 1.57 -1.31
N ALA A 121 -7.55 1.62 -2.31
CA ALA A 121 -8.88 2.16 -2.16
C ALA A 121 -9.75 1.31 -1.22
N GLY A 122 -9.62 -0.03 -1.30
CA GLY A 122 -10.34 -0.92 -0.39
C GLY A 122 -9.66 -2.29 -0.22
N VAL A 123 -9.61 -2.76 1.02
CA VAL A 123 -9.23 -4.13 1.37
C VAL A 123 -10.35 -4.71 2.24
N SER A 124 -11.03 -5.72 1.75
CA SER A 124 -12.15 -6.34 2.47
C SER A 124 -11.89 -7.82 2.68
N VAL A 125 -11.91 -8.26 3.94
CA VAL A 125 -11.96 -9.68 4.26
C VAL A 125 -13.42 -10.12 4.22
N PHE A 126 -13.74 -11.11 3.40
CA PHE A 126 -15.12 -11.54 3.23
C PHE A 126 -15.67 -12.20 4.52
N SER A 127 -16.81 -11.74 4.99
CA SER A 127 -17.32 -12.04 6.35
C SER A 127 -17.63 -13.52 6.62
N SER A 128 -17.97 -14.30 5.58
CA SER A 128 -18.41 -15.68 5.77
C SER A 128 -17.27 -16.72 5.73
N ASN A 129 -16.23 -16.49 4.96
CA ASN A 129 -15.13 -17.46 4.76
C ASN A 129 -13.76 -16.83 4.58
N GLY A 130 -13.68 -15.51 4.58
CA GLY A 130 -12.41 -14.80 4.47
C GLY A 130 -11.67 -14.74 5.80
N LYS A 131 -10.34 -14.87 5.76
CA LYS A 131 -9.44 -14.63 6.88
C LYS A 131 -8.13 -14.06 6.37
N MET A 132 -7.71 -12.95 6.94
CA MET A 132 -6.33 -12.49 6.82
C MET A 132 -5.56 -12.92 8.07
N ASP A 133 -4.51 -13.70 7.90
CA ASP A 133 -3.69 -14.17 8.99
C ASP A 133 -2.30 -13.52 8.91
N ASN A 134 -2.05 -12.61 9.84
CA ASN A 134 -0.80 -11.86 9.88
C ASN A 134 -0.51 -11.05 8.59
N GLY A 135 -1.53 -10.32 8.08
CA GLY A 135 -1.34 -9.38 6.97
C GLY A 135 -0.49 -8.18 7.40
N MET A 136 0.42 -7.73 6.55
CA MET A 136 1.31 -6.61 6.84
C MET A 136 1.18 -5.52 5.79
N PHE A 137 0.95 -4.28 6.24
CA PHE A 137 0.85 -3.08 5.40
C PHE A 137 1.90 -2.08 5.86
N VAL A 138 2.87 -1.79 5.02
CA VAL A 138 3.99 -0.91 5.36
C VAL A 138 4.07 0.23 4.36
N ASN A 139 4.17 1.46 4.86
CA ASN A 139 4.22 2.65 4.00
C ASN A 139 3.07 2.68 2.98
N CYS A 140 1.85 2.38 3.40
CA CYS A 140 0.69 2.35 2.52
C CYS A 140 -0.27 3.52 2.80
N ASP A 141 -0.96 3.98 1.76
CA ASP A 141 -2.15 4.79 1.88
C ASP A 141 -3.38 3.87 1.78
N VAL A 142 -4.07 3.65 2.90
CA VAL A 142 -5.21 2.72 2.99
C VAL A 142 -6.49 3.53 3.18
N TYR A 143 -7.28 3.67 2.14
CA TYR A 143 -8.52 4.47 2.18
C TYR A 143 -9.72 3.69 2.73
N GLY A 144 -9.68 2.36 2.65
CA GLY A 144 -10.70 1.50 3.24
C GLY A 144 -10.15 0.13 3.62
N MET A 145 -10.41 -0.34 4.84
CA MET A 145 -10.07 -1.69 5.26
C MET A 145 -11.13 -2.25 6.19
N SER A 146 -11.58 -3.46 5.90
CA SER A 146 -12.52 -4.20 6.75
C SER A 146 -11.98 -5.58 7.07
N LEU A 147 -11.74 -5.85 8.35
CA LEU A 147 -11.28 -7.14 8.84
C LEU A 147 -12.40 -7.85 9.59
N TYR A 148 -12.64 -9.12 9.27
CA TYR A 148 -13.66 -9.97 9.88
C TYR A 148 -13.07 -11.27 10.47
N GLY A 149 -13.86 -11.92 11.32
CA GLY A 149 -13.58 -13.25 11.86
C GLY A 149 -12.33 -13.31 12.72
N GLN A 150 -11.41 -14.22 12.42
CA GLN A 150 -10.15 -14.40 13.14
C GLN A 150 -8.98 -13.67 12.46
N SER A 151 -9.28 -12.62 11.70
CA SER A 151 -8.26 -11.87 10.96
C SER A 151 -7.31 -11.10 11.90
N THR A 152 -6.05 -11.06 11.50
CA THR A 152 -4.99 -10.27 12.13
C THR A 152 -4.23 -9.48 11.08
N ALA A 153 -3.88 -8.22 11.40
CA ALA A 153 -3.09 -7.37 10.52
C ALA A 153 -2.19 -6.43 11.33
N GLN A 154 -1.07 -6.05 10.73
CA GLN A 154 -0.17 -5.00 11.19
C GLN A 154 -0.09 -3.91 10.14
N ILE A 155 -0.30 -2.68 10.56
CA ILE A 155 -0.24 -1.49 9.72
C ILE A 155 0.87 -0.59 10.28
N ILE A 156 1.89 -0.32 9.47
CA ILE A 156 3.12 0.32 9.93
C ILE A 156 3.43 1.51 9.04
N ASN A 157 3.77 2.66 9.63
CA ASN A 157 4.17 3.89 8.92
C ASN A 157 3.24 4.25 7.76
N SER A 158 1.94 4.16 7.98
CA SER A 158 0.92 4.25 6.95
C SER A 158 -0.11 5.33 7.26
N TYR A 159 -0.78 5.82 6.22
CA TYR A 159 -2.01 6.57 6.36
C TYR A 159 -3.20 5.62 6.26
N VAL A 160 -4.18 5.76 7.17
CA VAL A 160 -5.39 4.93 7.18
C VAL A 160 -6.61 5.83 7.34
N GLU A 161 -7.58 5.70 6.43
CA GLU A 161 -8.79 6.52 6.48
C GLU A 161 -9.97 5.76 7.08
N HIS A 162 -10.57 4.84 6.35
CA HIS A 162 -11.74 4.08 6.84
C HIS A 162 -11.33 2.68 7.27
N PHE A 163 -11.37 2.42 8.56
CA PHE A 163 -11.01 1.11 9.10
C PHE A 163 -12.16 0.52 9.92
N SER A 164 -12.47 -0.74 9.67
CA SER A 164 -13.42 -1.52 10.47
C SER A 164 -12.80 -2.85 10.87
N ASN A 165 -12.79 -3.14 12.15
CA ASN A 165 -12.28 -4.41 12.67
C ASN A 165 -13.33 -5.08 13.56
N SER A 166 -13.85 -6.20 13.10
CA SER A 166 -14.53 -7.21 13.92
C SER A 166 -13.70 -8.50 14.02
N GLY A 167 -12.45 -8.42 13.56
CA GLY A 167 -11.48 -9.51 13.61
C GLY A 167 -10.86 -9.72 14.98
N LYS A 168 -9.78 -10.49 15.02
CA LYS A 168 -9.09 -10.86 16.26
C LYS A 168 -8.18 -9.75 16.77
N LEU A 169 -7.37 -9.16 15.88
CA LEU A 169 -6.39 -8.13 16.26
C LEU A 169 -5.96 -7.29 15.04
N ALA A 170 -5.94 -5.98 15.19
CA ALA A 170 -5.24 -5.08 14.30
C ALA A 170 -4.25 -4.22 15.10
N SER A 171 -3.01 -4.15 14.65
CA SER A 171 -1.96 -3.33 15.26
C SER A 171 -1.55 -2.21 14.33
N PHE A 172 -1.53 -0.99 14.85
CA PHE A 172 -1.10 0.22 14.14
C PHE A 172 0.15 0.76 14.82
N VAL A 173 1.22 0.91 14.07
CA VAL A 173 2.48 1.44 14.58
C VAL A 173 2.93 2.59 13.68
N ASN A 174 3.21 3.74 14.29
CA ASN A 174 3.63 4.94 13.56
C ASN A 174 2.67 5.28 12.41
N CYS A 175 1.36 5.31 12.65
CA CYS A 175 0.37 5.60 11.63
C CYS A 175 -0.29 6.97 11.86
N VAL A 176 -0.81 7.54 10.76
CA VAL A 176 -1.82 8.60 10.82
C VAL A 176 -3.17 7.98 10.48
N ILE A 177 -4.12 8.06 11.41
CA ILE A 177 -5.43 7.44 11.28
C ILE A 177 -6.48 8.56 11.21
N ASN A 178 -7.17 8.65 10.08
CA ASN A 178 -8.21 9.63 9.79
C ASN A 178 -9.54 8.94 9.52
N THR A 179 -10.54 9.17 10.35
CA THR A 179 -11.86 8.54 10.18
C THR A 179 -12.90 9.43 9.54
N ASN A 180 -12.57 10.69 9.24
CA ASN A 180 -13.50 11.66 8.66
C ASN A 180 -14.89 11.73 9.34
N GLY A 181 -14.95 11.46 10.65
CA GLY A 181 -16.17 11.55 11.44
C GLY A 181 -17.16 10.39 11.27
N TYR A 182 -16.86 9.37 10.46
CA TYR A 182 -17.68 8.18 10.37
C TYR A 182 -17.44 7.25 11.57
N ALA A 183 -18.51 6.66 12.11
CA ALA A 183 -18.44 5.67 13.17
C ALA A 183 -17.93 4.34 12.61
N HIS A 184 -16.63 4.13 12.70
CA HIS A 184 -16.01 2.85 12.34
C HIS A 184 -15.88 1.98 13.59
N LEU A 185 -16.10 0.67 13.43
CA LEU A 185 -15.99 -0.28 14.52
C LEU A 185 -14.52 -0.67 14.71
N TYR A 186 -13.84 -0.02 15.64
CA TYR A 186 -12.52 -0.46 16.08
C TYR A 186 -12.68 -1.41 17.27
N LYS A 187 -12.51 -2.70 17.04
CA LYS A 187 -12.47 -3.72 18.10
C LYS A 187 -11.11 -4.37 18.12
N CYS A 188 -10.60 -4.65 19.31
CA CYS A 188 -9.32 -5.36 19.47
C CYS A 188 -8.18 -4.71 18.66
N CYS A 189 -8.02 -3.38 18.77
CA CYS A 189 -6.97 -2.64 18.09
C CYS A 189 -5.90 -2.19 19.11
N GLN A 190 -4.64 -2.22 18.65
CA GLN A 190 -3.50 -1.67 19.37
C GLN A 190 -2.91 -0.53 18.56
N PHE A 191 -2.70 0.62 19.21
CA PHE A 191 -2.13 1.81 18.58
C PHE A 191 -0.85 2.18 19.33
N VAL A 192 0.26 2.28 18.60
CA VAL A 192 1.56 2.67 19.14
C VAL A 192 2.13 3.79 18.29
N ASN A 193 2.54 4.88 18.92
CA ASN A 193 3.14 6.05 18.25
C ASN A 193 2.24 6.61 17.12
N CYS A 194 0.93 6.55 17.25
CA CYS A 194 -0.01 6.95 16.19
C CYS A 194 -0.54 8.36 16.41
N ILE A 195 -0.94 9.01 15.33
CA ILE A 195 -1.73 10.23 15.33
C ILE A 195 -3.15 9.88 14.88
N MET A 196 -4.14 10.29 15.69
CA MET A 196 -5.56 10.01 15.45
C MET A 196 -6.27 11.32 15.12
N TYR A 197 -6.94 11.38 13.97
CA TYR A 197 -7.64 12.54 13.48
C TYR A 197 -9.08 12.23 13.06
N GLY A 198 -9.99 13.18 13.24
CA GLY A 198 -11.36 13.09 12.72
C GLY A 198 -12.27 12.08 13.43
N MET A 199 -11.83 11.49 14.53
CA MET A 199 -12.55 10.43 15.22
C MET A 199 -13.67 10.97 16.11
N SER A 200 -14.88 10.45 15.92
CA SER A 200 -15.99 10.70 16.85
C SER A 200 -15.88 9.79 18.08
N GLY A 201 -16.19 10.34 19.27
CA GLY A 201 -16.20 9.55 20.51
C GLY A 201 -17.16 8.35 20.38
N GLY A 202 -16.64 7.15 20.50
CA GLY A 202 -17.36 5.87 20.31
C GLY A 202 -16.69 4.94 19.30
N CYS A 203 -15.70 5.43 18.57
CA CYS A 203 -14.96 4.61 17.58
C CYS A 203 -14.05 3.56 18.21
N PHE A 204 -13.62 3.72 19.48
CA PHE A 204 -12.69 2.82 20.15
C PHE A 204 -13.34 2.19 21.39
N PRO A 205 -13.81 0.95 21.30
CA PRO A 205 -14.29 0.25 22.48
C PRO A 205 -13.16 -0.04 23.47
N SER A 206 -13.55 -0.37 24.70
CA SER A 206 -12.64 -0.73 25.81
C SER A 206 -11.66 -1.88 25.53
N THR A 207 -11.83 -2.58 24.41
CA THR A 207 -10.93 -3.66 23.93
C THR A 207 -9.69 -3.14 23.20
N CYS A 208 -9.59 -1.83 22.96
CA CYS A 208 -8.42 -1.21 22.32
C CYS A 208 -7.41 -0.71 23.34
N SER A 209 -6.15 -0.58 22.91
CA SER A 209 -5.08 0.05 23.70
C SER A 209 -4.34 1.11 22.87
N ALA A 210 -3.79 2.12 23.54
CA ALA A 210 -3.01 3.17 22.90
C ALA A 210 -1.78 3.51 23.74
N MET A 211 -0.62 3.64 23.10
CA MET A 211 0.66 4.01 23.71
C MET A 211 1.34 5.08 22.88
N ASN A 212 1.80 6.16 23.51
CA ASN A 212 2.46 7.29 22.87
C ASN A 212 1.68 7.84 21.65
N CYS A 213 0.36 7.92 21.76
CA CYS A 213 -0.49 8.40 20.69
C CYS A 213 -0.92 9.85 20.91
N VAL A 214 -1.15 10.56 19.80
CA VAL A 214 -1.65 11.95 19.81
C VAL A 214 -3.03 11.98 19.15
N ASP A 215 -4.02 12.50 19.87
CA ASP A 215 -5.37 12.75 19.36
C ASP A 215 -5.47 14.21 18.91
N VAL A 216 -5.76 14.41 17.64
CA VAL A 216 -5.82 15.73 16.98
C VAL A 216 -7.27 16.12 16.68
N SER A 217 -8.24 15.44 17.27
CA SER A 217 -9.66 15.70 17.02
C SER A 217 -10.15 16.94 17.76
N GLY A 218 -10.57 17.95 17.02
CA GLY A 218 -11.10 19.20 17.58
C GLY A 218 -12.46 19.07 18.30
N TYR A 219 -13.17 17.94 18.21
CA TYR A 219 -14.55 17.83 18.71
C TYR A 219 -14.85 16.63 19.61
N LYS A 220 -14.16 15.53 19.51
CA LYS A 220 -14.38 14.37 20.38
C LYS A 220 -13.09 13.58 20.50
N ASN A 221 -12.62 13.45 21.71
CA ASN A 221 -11.38 12.78 22.01
C ASN A 221 -11.47 11.29 21.68
N ALA A 222 -10.84 10.84 20.62
CA ALA A 222 -10.78 9.43 20.23
C ALA A 222 -10.24 8.55 21.37
N LEU A 223 -9.25 9.05 22.08
CA LEU A 223 -8.61 8.36 23.20
C LEU A 223 -9.51 8.22 24.45
N ASN A 224 -10.59 8.98 24.58
CA ASN A 224 -11.42 8.92 25.79
C ASN A 224 -12.06 7.55 26.03
N ASN A 225 -12.37 6.82 24.97
CA ASN A 225 -13.01 5.52 25.06
C ASN A 225 -12.03 4.35 25.12
N ILE A 226 -10.73 4.62 25.09
CA ILE A 226 -9.68 3.61 25.24
C ILE A 226 -9.31 3.51 26.71
N SER A 227 -9.55 2.34 27.33
CA SER A 227 -9.29 2.14 28.78
C SER A 227 -7.80 2.01 29.07
N LEU A 228 -7.04 1.34 28.20
CA LEU A 228 -5.62 1.11 28.34
C LEU A 228 -4.84 2.16 27.55
N LYS A 229 -4.49 3.27 28.21
CA LYS A 229 -3.73 4.37 27.63
C LYS A 229 -2.46 4.63 28.39
N GLU A 230 -1.36 4.81 27.67
CA GLU A 230 -0.07 5.19 28.26
C GLU A 230 0.59 6.28 27.42
N ASN A 231 1.05 7.36 28.06
CA ASN A 231 1.76 8.48 27.45
C ASN A 231 1.03 9.09 26.23
N CYS A 232 -0.30 9.11 26.26
CA CYS A 232 -1.10 9.70 25.19
C CYS A 232 -1.38 11.18 25.47
N SER A 233 -1.49 11.97 24.40
CA SER A 233 -1.69 13.43 24.48
C SER A 233 -2.72 13.92 23.47
N TYR A 234 -3.10 15.20 23.61
CA TYR A 234 -4.03 15.88 22.72
C TYR A 234 -3.34 17.08 22.09
N ALA A 235 -3.66 17.34 20.82
CA ALA A 235 -3.12 18.46 20.05
C ALA A 235 -4.16 19.03 19.09
N GLY A 236 -3.88 20.21 18.51
CA GLY A 236 -4.61 20.78 17.39
C GLY A 236 -4.02 20.34 16.05
N MET A 237 -4.66 20.75 14.95
CA MET A 237 -4.17 20.49 13.58
C MET A 237 -2.89 21.25 13.24
N ASP A 238 -2.54 22.26 14.03
CA ASP A 238 -1.34 23.08 13.94
C ASP A 238 -0.04 22.30 14.15
N ILE A 239 -0.13 21.07 14.63
CA ILE A 239 1.04 20.17 14.69
C ILE A 239 1.53 19.70 13.33
N PHE A 240 0.69 19.75 12.29
CA PHE A 240 1.05 19.41 10.93
C PHE A 240 1.48 20.64 10.12
N GLN A 241 2.42 20.47 9.22
CA GLN A 241 2.74 21.47 8.21
C GLN A 241 1.48 21.82 7.42
N GLU A 242 1.22 23.13 7.22
CA GLU A 242 0.02 23.62 6.56
C GLU A 242 -1.31 23.12 7.15
N SER A 243 -1.32 22.71 8.43
CA SER A 243 -2.48 22.11 9.11
C SER A 243 -3.15 20.98 8.34
N ASN A 244 -2.34 20.14 7.68
CA ASN A 244 -2.81 19.06 6.83
C ASN A 244 -2.23 17.70 7.29
N VAL A 245 -3.10 16.74 7.61
CA VAL A 245 -2.73 15.38 8.08
C VAL A 245 -1.90 14.56 7.07
N TRP A 246 -1.89 14.95 5.81
CA TRP A 246 -1.04 14.34 4.78
C TRP A 246 0.40 14.79 4.87
N ASN A 247 0.62 16.00 5.41
CA ASN A 247 1.94 16.56 5.57
C ASN A 247 2.66 15.98 6.77
N ASP A 248 3.94 16.23 6.85
CA ASP A 248 4.76 15.91 8.00
C ASP A 248 4.42 16.84 9.18
N LEU A 249 4.83 16.46 10.37
CA LEU A 249 4.75 17.31 11.54
C LEU A 249 5.64 18.55 11.40
N THR A 250 5.26 19.63 12.06
CA THR A 250 6.16 20.78 12.25
C THR A 250 7.37 20.37 13.09
N ASP A 251 8.48 21.08 13.00
CA ASP A 251 9.69 20.75 13.76
C ASP A 251 9.46 20.82 15.28
N GLU A 252 8.62 21.76 15.71
CA GLU A 252 8.20 21.85 17.13
C GLU A 252 7.40 20.62 17.55
N ALA A 253 6.47 20.16 16.74
CA ALA A 253 5.67 18.97 17.02
C ALA A 253 6.54 17.69 17.01
N LYS A 254 7.51 17.58 16.10
CA LYS A 254 8.49 16.47 16.08
C LYS A 254 9.31 16.39 17.37
N ALA A 255 9.72 17.53 17.91
CA ALA A 255 10.48 17.58 19.16
C ALA A 255 9.62 17.25 20.39
N LYS A 256 8.33 17.53 20.33
CA LYS A 256 7.40 17.40 21.46
C LYS A 256 6.72 16.04 21.54
N TYR A 257 6.28 15.50 20.42
CA TYR A 257 5.50 14.26 20.36
C TYR A 257 6.37 13.10 19.90
N LEU A 258 7.03 12.46 20.85
CA LEU A 258 7.95 11.37 20.59
C LEU A 258 7.29 10.01 20.84
N GLY A 259 7.61 9.06 19.99
CA GLY A 259 7.28 7.66 20.15
C GLY A 259 8.16 6.96 21.19
N ILE A 260 7.87 5.68 21.44
CA ILE A 260 8.62 4.85 22.39
C ILE A 260 10.11 4.70 21.99
N ASP A 261 10.39 4.84 20.71
CA ASP A 261 11.74 4.75 20.11
C ASP A 261 12.48 6.10 20.05
N GLY A 262 11.88 7.16 20.59
CA GLY A 262 12.43 8.50 20.58
C GLY A 262 12.33 9.22 19.23
N THR A 263 11.69 8.62 18.24
CA THR A 263 11.37 9.29 16.96
C THR A 263 10.00 10.00 17.05
N PRO A 264 9.69 10.94 16.14
CA PRO A 264 8.37 11.57 16.11
C PRO A 264 7.26 10.52 15.93
N VAL A 265 6.08 10.76 16.51
CA VAL A 265 4.88 9.93 16.27
C VAL A 265 4.34 10.11 14.85
N GLY A 266 3.52 9.15 14.40
CA GLY A 266 2.89 9.20 13.08
C GLY A 266 3.76 8.62 11.96
N LYS A 267 3.26 8.68 10.73
CA LYS A 267 3.81 7.93 9.58
C LYS A 267 5.26 8.26 9.20
N PHE A 268 5.76 9.43 9.59
CA PHE A 268 7.14 9.84 9.29
C PHE A 268 8.15 9.52 10.41
N GLY A 269 7.71 8.94 11.52
CA GLY A 269 8.59 8.46 12.59
C GLY A 269 8.98 7.00 12.44
N GLY A 270 9.66 6.45 13.46
CA GLY A 270 10.07 5.05 13.50
C GLY A 270 11.29 4.73 12.65
N MET A 271 11.63 3.43 12.62
CA MET A 271 12.81 2.93 11.88
C MET A 271 12.59 2.85 10.37
N ILE A 272 11.34 2.86 9.92
CA ILE A 272 10.96 2.76 8.49
C ILE A 272 10.02 3.92 8.17
N PRO A 273 10.51 5.19 8.17
CA PRO A 273 9.66 6.35 7.90
C PRO A 273 8.89 6.21 6.60
N TYR A 274 7.69 6.79 6.55
CA TYR A 274 6.85 6.79 5.36
C TYR A 274 7.64 7.29 4.14
N ASN A 275 7.79 6.39 3.18
CA ASN A 275 8.48 6.62 1.92
C ASN A 275 7.86 5.74 0.84
N MET A 276 7.33 6.38 -0.21
CA MET A 276 6.60 5.71 -1.28
C MET A 276 7.47 5.38 -2.51
N THR A 277 8.78 5.67 -2.46
CA THR A 277 9.71 5.25 -3.51
C THR A 277 9.86 3.72 -3.48
N PRO A 278 9.63 3.01 -4.61
CA PRO A 278 9.76 1.56 -4.65
C PRO A 278 11.13 1.06 -4.16
N SER A 279 11.17 -0.14 -3.57
CA SER A 279 12.40 -0.71 -3.01
C SER A 279 13.28 -1.42 -4.04
N TYR A 280 12.82 -1.55 -5.27
CA TYR A 280 13.55 -2.17 -6.39
C TYR A 280 14.04 -1.11 -7.38
N PRO A 281 15.09 -1.43 -8.19
CA PRO A 281 15.64 -0.48 -9.16
C PRO A 281 14.60 0.01 -10.16
N GLN A 282 14.61 1.34 -10.40
CA GLN A 282 13.72 2.01 -11.34
C GLN A 282 14.50 2.46 -12.57
N ILE A 283 13.93 2.27 -13.77
CA ILE A 283 14.47 2.85 -14.99
C ILE A 283 14.11 4.34 -15.00
N THR A 284 15.10 5.19 -14.85
CA THR A 284 14.94 6.66 -14.81
C THR A 284 15.15 7.32 -16.17
N LYS A 285 15.80 6.62 -17.10
CA LYS A 285 16.08 7.10 -18.45
C LYS A 285 16.13 5.94 -19.41
N MET A 286 15.50 6.08 -20.55
CA MET A 286 15.61 5.14 -21.67
C MET A 286 15.62 5.93 -22.98
N ASN A 287 16.75 5.97 -23.64
CA ASN A 287 16.91 6.55 -24.97
C ASN A 287 17.27 5.44 -25.96
N VAL A 288 16.46 5.31 -26.99
CA VAL A 288 16.74 4.38 -28.11
C VAL A 288 16.92 5.22 -29.36
N ALA A 289 18.05 5.06 -30.03
CA ALA A 289 18.31 5.78 -31.28
C ALA A 289 17.25 5.43 -32.32
N ALA A 290 16.75 6.44 -33.05
CA ALA A 290 15.75 6.24 -34.10
C ALA A 290 16.27 5.48 -35.35
N LYS A 291 17.61 5.36 -35.47
CA LYS A 291 18.29 4.70 -36.59
C LYS A 291 19.49 3.91 -36.09
N THR A 292 19.78 2.83 -36.74
CA THR A 292 21.03 2.09 -36.55
C THR A 292 22.22 2.89 -37.09
N THR A 293 23.36 2.69 -36.48
CA THR A 293 24.65 3.18 -36.99
C THR A 293 25.04 2.48 -38.33
N ALA A 294 26.03 2.99 -39.01
CA ALA A 294 26.46 2.42 -40.29
C ALA A 294 26.92 0.95 -40.23
N ASP A 295 27.36 0.52 -39.04
CA ASP A 295 27.71 -0.87 -38.71
C ASP A 295 26.52 -1.74 -38.21
N GLY A 296 25.29 -1.22 -38.34
CA GLY A 296 24.05 -1.95 -38.00
C GLY A 296 23.70 -2.02 -36.53
N LYS A 297 24.41 -1.27 -35.67
CA LYS A 297 24.13 -1.24 -34.22
C LYS A 297 23.09 -0.19 -33.87
N LEU A 298 22.19 -0.52 -32.92
CA LEU A 298 21.25 0.41 -32.34
C LEU A 298 21.82 0.92 -31.01
N SER A 299 21.98 2.24 -30.88
CA SER A 299 22.39 2.84 -29.60
C SER A 299 21.20 2.87 -28.62
N VAL A 300 21.42 2.29 -27.46
CA VAL A 300 20.45 2.30 -26.34
C VAL A 300 21.17 2.81 -25.08
N GLU A 301 20.59 3.82 -24.46
CA GLU A 301 21.06 4.35 -23.18
C GLU A 301 19.98 4.08 -22.13
N ILE A 302 20.34 3.38 -21.06
CA ILE A 302 19.43 3.10 -19.93
C ILE A 302 20.04 3.66 -18.66
N GLY A 303 19.32 4.55 -18.01
CA GLY A 303 19.62 5.02 -16.66
C GLY A 303 18.78 4.24 -15.65
N VAL A 304 19.39 3.80 -14.56
CA VAL A 304 18.71 3.08 -13.46
C VAL A 304 19.06 3.74 -12.14
N SER A 305 18.08 3.97 -11.29
CA SER A 305 18.28 4.32 -9.89
C SER A 305 17.87 3.14 -9.00
N ALA A 306 18.69 2.86 -7.98
CA ALA A 306 18.31 1.94 -6.92
C ALA A 306 17.78 2.75 -5.73
N ALA A 307 16.75 2.24 -5.04
CA ALA A 307 16.37 2.78 -3.74
C ALA A 307 17.51 2.53 -2.74
N GLN A 308 17.85 3.56 -1.97
CA GLN A 308 18.80 3.45 -0.85
C GLN A 308 18.04 3.04 0.42
#